data_f5fbaebac29f40a6837737c5b99b6ff8
#
_entry.id   f5fbaebac29f40a6837737c5b99b6ff8
#
_cell.length_a   1.000
_cell.length_b   1.000
_cell.length_c   1.000
_cell.angle_alpha   90.00
_cell.angle_beta   90.00
_cell.angle_gamma   90.00
#
_symmetry.space_group_name_H-M   'P 1'
#
loop_
_entity.id
_entity.type
_entity.pdbx_description
1 polymer ?
#
loop_
_entity_poly.entity_id
_entity_poly.type
_entity_poly.pdbx_seq_one_letter_code
_entity_poly.pdbx_strand_id
1 'polypeptide(L)'
;MSEALRSPLVSMNAIMSEPRINSSKQRFPVLVVDDSPFARKLIEHSLPGEHYEVAFAATGEEALAMICDFRPGVVITDWLMPDLSGIKLCERIRSDHQDRFIYVILLTSVSEKAQVVKGLKAGADDYLTKPFHADELLARIEVGKRFVELHREIEAKNRLLEQLALTDELTLLPNRRAVEHWAQRQLNGAARHDFPFCVIACDLDQFKTINDTHGHEAGDLVLKKFAEILKTNTRQSDICGRIGGDEFLIVLTYTKEDGTRAVIERIRQQFQAHRFEFGGQDVSVTASFGVARFQRGQSTEFERLLVQADVALYQAKRQGKNRVRTAGVEVPAQETENSRQVSG
;
A
#
# COMPACT_ATOMS: atom_id res chain seq x y z
N MET A 1 -26.49 38.15 13.32
CA MET A 1 -26.71 36.73 13.52
C MET A 1 -25.94 36.05 12.39
N SER A 2 -24.73 35.87 12.41
CA SER A 2 -23.70 35.04 13.06
C SER A 2 -24.02 33.56 13.07
N GLU A 3 -23.38 32.80 12.13
CA GLU A 3 -22.90 31.42 12.20
C GLU A 3 -22.30 31.13 10.84
N ALA A 4 -21.10 31.18 10.71
CA ALA A 4 -19.93 30.38 11.12
C ALA A 4 -19.43 29.55 9.95
N LEU A 5 -18.52 30.15 9.23
CA LEU A 5 -17.53 29.47 8.35
C LEU A 5 -16.67 28.59 9.26
N ARG A 6 -16.93 27.28 9.25
CA ARG A 6 -15.99 26.27 9.76
C ARG A 6 -15.21 25.68 8.60
N SER A 7 -13.96 26.05 8.59
CA SER A 7 -12.87 25.62 7.74
C SER A 7 -12.64 24.09 7.78
N PRO A 8 -12.30 23.42 6.65
CA PRO A 8 -11.98 21.99 6.58
C PRO A 8 -10.51 21.67 6.95
N LEU A 9 -9.92 22.40 7.89
CA LEU A 9 -8.56 22.17 8.40
C LEU A 9 -8.44 21.02 9.43
N VAL A 10 -9.54 20.31 9.72
CA VAL A 10 -9.57 19.26 10.75
C VAL A 10 -9.09 17.90 10.25
N SER A 11 -8.96 17.68 8.94
CA SER A 11 -8.67 16.35 8.39
C SER A 11 -7.18 16.00 8.28
N MET A 12 -6.27 16.96 8.37
CA MET A 12 -4.82 16.71 8.27
C MET A 12 -4.15 16.43 9.62
N ASN A 13 -4.78 16.82 10.73
CA ASN A 13 -4.30 16.48 12.08
C ASN A 13 -4.68 15.06 12.54
N ALA A 14 -5.56 14.37 11.84
CA ALA A 14 -5.88 12.97 12.14
C ALA A 14 -4.84 11.97 11.63
N ILE A 15 -3.93 12.40 10.74
CA ILE A 15 -2.86 11.55 10.15
C ILE A 15 -1.56 11.70 10.94
N MET A 16 -1.40 12.78 11.70
CA MET A 16 -0.24 13.06 12.56
C MET A 16 -0.50 12.76 14.05
N SER A 17 -1.60 12.13 14.41
CA SER A 17 -1.70 11.52 15.73
C SER A 17 -0.76 10.31 15.70
N GLU A 18 0.45 10.49 16.22
CA GLU A 18 1.24 9.38 16.74
C GLU A 18 0.26 8.45 17.45
N PRO A 19 0.31 7.12 17.21
CA PRO A 19 -0.39 6.22 18.07
C PRO A 19 0.18 6.53 19.45
N ARG A 20 -0.61 7.20 20.31
CA ARG A 20 -0.29 7.29 21.72
C ARG A 20 -0.08 5.85 22.14
N ILE A 21 1.17 5.48 22.33
CA ILE A 21 1.53 4.27 23.01
C ILE A 21 0.90 4.44 24.38
N ASN A 22 -0.32 3.97 24.51
CA ASN A 22 -1.01 3.90 25.76
C ASN A 22 -0.22 2.81 26.51
N SER A 23 0.69 3.23 27.37
CA SER A 23 1.49 2.38 28.24
C SER A 23 0.65 1.79 29.38
N SER A 24 -0.59 1.39 29.10
CA SER A 24 -1.25 0.34 29.84
C SER A 24 -0.49 -0.94 29.49
N LYS A 25 0.14 -1.58 30.47
CA LYS A 25 0.97 -2.79 30.38
C LYS A 25 0.24 -3.86 29.54
N GLN A 26 0.39 -3.78 28.22
CA GLN A 26 -0.18 -4.80 27.33
C GLN A 26 0.66 -6.05 27.50
N ARG A 27 0.04 -7.11 28.02
CA ARG A 27 0.70 -8.40 28.24
C ARG A 27 1.10 -8.98 26.90
N PHE A 28 2.30 -9.60 26.86
CA PHE A 28 2.82 -10.17 25.62
C PHE A 28 2.11 -11.51 25.32
N PRO A 29 1.49 -11.72 24.14
CA PRO A 29 0.71 -12.90 23.85
C PRO A 29 1.59 -14.11 23.52
N VAL A 30 1.38 -15.20 24.26
CA VAL A 30 2.05 -16.49 24.11
C VAL A 30 1.02 -17.59 23.94
N LEU A 31 1.14 -18.41 22.90
CA LEU A 31 0.30 -19.59 22.67
C LEU A 31 1.11 -20.85 23.02
N VAL A 32 0.54 -21.67 23.91
CA VAL A 32 1.12 -22.95 24.31
C VAL A 32 0.31 -24.09 23.72
N VAL A 33 0.98 -24.98 23.01
CA VAL A 33 0.36 -26.12 22.30
C VAL A 33 0.97 -27.42 22.80
N ASP A 34 0.23 -28.16 23.59
CA ASP A 34 0.67 -29.44 24.17
C ASP A 34 -0.59 -30.27 24.47
N ASP A 35 -0.62 -31.55 24.12
CA ASP A 35 -1.78 -32.42 24.39
C ASP A 35 -1.92 -32.80 25.87
N SER A 36 -0.82 -32.69 26.65
CA SER A 36 -0.80 -32.97 28.08
C SER A 36 -1.37 -31.79 28.90
N PRO A 37 -2.50 -31.93 29.61
CA PRO A 37 -3.00 -30.91 30.51
C PRO A 37 -2.00 -30.56 31.65
N PHE A 38 -1.18 -31.54 32.05
CA PHE A 38 -0.14 -31.33 33.07
C PHE A 38 0.98 -30.42 32.54
N ALA A 39 1.45 -30.67 31.30
CA ALA A 39 2.50 -29.83 30.69
C ALA A 39 2.00 -28.39 30.51
N ARG A 40 0.77 -28.21 30.04
CA ARG A 40 0.16 -26.86 29.91
C ARG A 40 0.13 -26.12 31.25
N LYS A 41 -0.33 -26.78 32.31
CA LYS A 41 -0.34 -26.18 33.66
C LYS A 41 1.06 -25.83 34.19
N LEU A 42 2.05 -26.69 33.91
CA LEU A 42 3.43 -26.43 34.32
C LEU A 42 3.98 -25.17 33.67
N ILE A 43 3.72 -25.01 32.36
CA ILE A 43 4.14 -23.83 31.60
C ILE A 43 3.38 -22.58 32.09
N GLU A 44 2.06 -22.70 32.34
CA GLU A 44 1.23 -21.61 32.89
C GLU A 44 1.81 -21.06 34.20
N HIS A 45 2.19 -21.95 35.11
CA HIS A 45 2.80 -21.54 36.41
C HIS A 45 4.21 -20.94 36.25
N SER A 46 4.89 -21.26 35.15
CA SER A 46 6.21 -20.71 34.85
C SER A 46 6.16 -19.31 34.27
N LEU A 47 4.98 -18.87 33.77
CA LEU A 47 4.82 -17.59 33.10
C LEU A 47 4.14 -16.55 34.00
N PRO A 48 4.82 -15.43 34.35
CA PRO A 48 4.21 -14.40 35.18
C PRO A 48 3.05 -13.72 34.44
N GLY A 49 1.83 -13.90 34.96
CA GLY A 49 0.60 -13.34 34.34
C GLY A 49 0.55 -11.80 34.25
N GLU A 50 1.46 -11.11 34.94
CA GLU A 50 1.60 -9.66 34.81
C GLU A 50 2.24 -9.23 33.49
N HIS A 51 3.07 -10.09 32.87
CA HIS A 51 3.85 -9.80 31.68
C HIS A 51 3.34 -10.50 30.44
N TYR A 52 2.71 -11.69 30.62
CA TYR A 52 2.27 -12.54 29.51
C TYR A 52 0.77 -12.76 29.54
N GLU A 53 0.18 -12.74 28.34
CA GLU A 53 -1.17 -13.25 28.08
C GLU A 53 -1.02 -14.62 27.44
N VAL A 54 -1.41 -15.68 28.17
CA VAL A 54 -1.16 -17.05 27.75
C VAL A 54 -2.46 -17.69 27.29
N ALA A 55 -2.47 -18.23 26.08
CA ALA A 55 -3.54 -19.08 25.55
C ALA A 55 -3.02 -20.51 25.38
N PHE A 56 -3.93 -21.47 25.43
CA PHE A 56 -3.62 -22.90 25.37
C PHE A 56 -4.41 -23.58 24.27
N ALA A 57 -3.74 -24.45 23.52
CA ALA A 57 -4.32 -25.37 22.56
C ALA A 57 -3.90 -26.80 22.92
N ALA A 58 -4.82 -27.75 22.76
CA ALA A 58 -4.54 -29.16 23.01
C ALA A 58 -4.03 -29.88 21.75
N THR A 59 -4.24 -29.27 20.56
CA THR A 59 -3.91 -29.87 19.27
C THR A 59 -3.30 -28.82 18.34
N GLY A 60 -2.60 -29.26 17.30
CA GLY A 60 -2.03 -28.36 16.30
C GLY A 60 -3.09 -27.67 15.44
N GLU A 61 -4.21 -28.32 15.15
CA GLU A 61 -5.32 -27.73 14.39
C GLU A 61 -6.02 -26.64 15.21
N GLU A 62 -6.24 -26.87 16.52
CA GLU A 62 -6.77 -25.86 17.43
C GLU A 62 -5.83 -24.63 17.47
N ALA A 63 -4.53 -24.87 17.57
CA ALA A 63 -3.52 -23.80 17.56
C ALA A 63 -3.59 -22.96 16.30
N LEU A 64 -3.70 -23.56 15.10
CA LEU A 64 -3.84 -22.84 13.83
C LEU A 64 -5.09 -21.95 13.79
N ALA A 65 -6.22 -22.45 14.29
CA ALA A 65 -7.44 -21.66 14.40
C ALA A 65 -7.27 -20.46 15.34
N MET A 66 -6.63 -20.67 16.49
CA MET A 66 -6.38 -19.61 17.47
C MET A 66 -5.39 -18.54 17.01
N ILE A 67 -4.41 -18.89 16.19
CA ILE A 67 -3.35 -17.95 15.71
C ILE A 67 -3.97 -16.73 15.00
N CYS A 68 -5.07 -16.90 14.26
CA CYS A 68 -5.72 -15.81 13.54
C CYS A 68 -6.30 -14.74 14.47
N ASP A 69 -6.97 -15.16 15.53
CA ASP A 69 -7.70 -14.28 16.45
C ASP A 69 -6.82 -13.79 17.61
N PHE A 70 -6.11 -14.71 18.25
CA PHE A 70 -5.26 -14.42 19.42
C PHE A 70 -3.98 -13.67 19.06
N ARG A 71 -3.46 -13.85 17.83
CA ARG A 71 -2.24 -13.21 17.31
C ARG A 71 -1.02 -13.35 18.22
N PRO A 72 -0.58 -14.57 18.55
CA PRO A 72 0.56 -14.77 19.43
C PRO A 72 1.85 -14.19 18.84
N GLY A 73 2.71 -13.67 19.71
CA GLY A 73 4.09 -13.31 19.35
C GLY A 73 5.01 -14.51 19.46
N VAL A 74 4.77 -15.39 20.45
CA VAL A 74 5.53 -16.62 20.65
C VAL A 74 4.56 -17.79 20.67
N VAL A 75 4.90 -18.87 19.96
CA VAL A 75 4.23 -20.17 20.02
C VAL A 75 5.21 -21.18 20.63
N ILE A 76 4.78 -21.86 21.69
CA ILE A 76 5.50 -22.96 22.32
C ILE A 76 4.73 -24.23 21.97
N THR A 77 5.33 -25.17 21.28
CA THR A 77 4.62 -26.37 20.83
C THR A 77 5.39 -27.64 21.19
N ASP A 78 4.67 -28.67 21.65
CA ASP A 78 5.28 -29.97 21.77
C ASP A 78 5.65 -30.54 20.38
N TRP A 79 6.68 -31.33 20.33
CA TRP A 79 7.15 -32.01 19.14
C TRP A 79 6.15 -33.06 18.65
N LEU A 80 5.67 -33.90 19.60
CA LEU A 80 4.76 -35.02 19.35
C LEU A 80 3.36 -34.69 19.86
N MET A 81 2.43 -34.58 18.94
CA MET A 81 1.00 -34.42 19.23
C MET A 81 0.18 -35.38 18.35
N PRO A 82 -1.00 -35.82 18.78
CA PRO A 82 -1.76 -36.89 18.10
C PRO A 82 -2.23 -36.55 16.70
N ASP A 83 -2.59 -35.31 16.43
CA ASP A 83 -3.18 -34.83 15.16
C ASP A 83 -2.13 -34.21 14.23
N LEU A 84 -1.64 -33.09 14.59
CA LEU A 84 -0.65 -32.32 13.83
C LEU A 84 0.61 -32.16 14.68
N SER A 85 1.71 -32.78 14.26
CA SER A 85 2.98 -32.66 14.99
C SER A 85 3.50 -31.24 15.04
N GLY A 86 4.25 -30.87 16.09
CA GLY A 86 4.84 -29.55 16.22
C GLY A 86 5.68 -29.10 15.02
N ILE A 87 6.36 -30.04 14.34
CA ILE A 87 7.06 -29.76 13.08
C ILE A 87 6.11 -29.29 11.99
N LYS A 88 5.04 -30.02 11.77
CA LYS A 88 4.03 -29.64 10.76
C LYS A 88 3.33 -28.34 11.11
N LEU A 89 3.11 -28.10 12.41
CA LEU A 89 2.59 -26.82 12.89
C LEU A 89 3.54 -25.66 12.53
N CYS A 90 4.87 -25.84 12.71
CA CYS A 90 5.87 -24.86 12.30
C CYS A 90 5.79 -24.57 10.78
N GLU A 91 5.77 -25.62 9.95
CA GLU A 91 5.67 -25.49 8.50
C GLU A 91 4.41 -24.70 8.08
N ARG A 92 3.25 -25.00 8.70
CA ARG A 92 2.00 -24.30 8.45
C ARG A 92 2.04 -22.85 8.92
N ILE A 93 2.60 -22.56 10.08
CA ILE A 93 2.78 -21.16 10.55
C ILE A 93 3.63 -20.37 9.55
N ARG A 94 4.70 -20.95 9.00
CA ARG A 94 5.57 -20.28 8.02
C ARG A 94 4.91 -20.08 6.65
N SER A 95 4.08 -21.03 6.20
CA SER A 95 3.37 -20.93 4.92
C SER A 95 2.17 -20.00 4.98
N ASP A 96 1.36 -20.11 6.03
CA ASP A 96 0.02 -19.52 6.09
C ASP A 96 0.01 -18.11 6.73
N HIS A 97 1.05 -17.75 7.48
CA HIS A 97 1.16 -16.49 8.23
C HIS A 97 2.43 -15.69 7.87
N GLN A 98 2.64 -15.46 6.55
CA GLN A 98 3.78 -14.66 6.06
C GLN A 98 3.62 -13.15 6.32
N ASP A 99 2.44 -12.72 6.70
CA ASP A 99 2.10 -11.32 7.00
C ASP A 99 2.64 -10.83 8.35
N ARG A 100 3.14 -11.74 9.18
CA ARG A 100 3.70 -11.42 10.50
C ARG A 100 4.71 -12.45 10.97
N PHE A 101 5.66 -12.00 11.76
CA PHE A 101 6.64 -12.88 12.40
C PHE A 101 6.09 -13.45 13.72
N ILE A 102 6.11 -14.78 13.85
CA ILE A 102 5.77 -15.54 15.05
C ILE A 102 6.99 -16.35 15.43
N TYR A 103 7.50 -16.17 16.66
CA TYR A 103 8.63 -16.93 17.16
C TYR A 103 8.16 -18.29 17.66
N VAL A 104 8.71 -19.39 17.14
CA VAL A 104 8.26 -20.75 17.46
C VAL A 104 9.33 -21.49 18.25
N ILE A 105 8.98 -21.97 19.47
CA ILE A 105 9.81 -22.80 20.34
C ILE A 105 9.27 -24.23 20.33
N LEU A 106 10.08 -25.19 19.91
CA LEU A 106 9.73 -26.61 19.95
C LEU A 106 10.16 -27.24 21.29
N LEU A 107 9.21 -27.86 22.01
CA LEU A 107 9.50 -28.68 23.16
C LEU A 107 9.77 -30.13 22.69
N THR A 108 10.88 -30.71 23.11
CA THR A 108 11.26 -32.05 22.67
C THR A 108 11.77 -32.91 23.83
N SER A 109 11.39 -34.17 23.89
CA SER A 109 11.95 -35.17 24.82
C SER A 109 13.21 -35.81 24.29
N VAL A 110 13.62 -35.52 23.06
CA VAL A 110 14.73 -36.19 22.39
C VAL A 110 15.90 -35.22 22.20
N SER A 111 17.04 -35.61 22.74
CA SER A 111 18.31 -34.87 22.65
C SER A 111 19.15 -35.23 21.41
N GLU A 112 18.61 -36.01 20.46
CA GLU A 112 19.32 -36.39 19.24
C GLU A 112 19.50 -35.18 18.30
N LYS A 113 20.76 -34.87 18.01
CA LYS A 113 21.14 -33.75 17.13
C LYS A 113 20.41 -33.73 15.78
N ALA A 114 20.10 -34.91 15.22
CA ALA A 114 19.40 -35.03 13.95
C ALA A 114 17.95 -34.49 13.99
N GLN A 115 17.25 -34.67 15.11
CA GLN A 115 15.89 -34.18 15.30
C GLN A 115 15.87 -32.66 15.53
N VAL A 116 16.78 -32.13 16.32
CA VAL A 116 16.94 -30.69 16.50
C VAL A 116 17.12 -29.99 15.13
N VAL A 117 18.01 -30.52 14.30
CA VAL A 117 18.24 -29.97 12.95
C VAL A 117 16.96 -30.05 12.09
N LYS A 118 16.15 -31.11 12.24
CA LYS A 118 14.88 -31.26 11.51
C LYS A 118 13.86 -30.20 11.94
N GLY A 119 13.74 -29.92 13.24
CA GLY A 119 12.83 -28.89 13.77
C GLY A 119 13.21 -27.49 13.30
N LEU A 120 14.48 -27.13 13.37
CA LEU A 120 14.98 -25.85 12.87
C LEU A 120 14.77 -25.67 11.36
N LYS A 121 15.00 -26.74 10.56
CA LYS A 121 14.72 -26.73 9.12
C LYS A 121 13.24 -26.61 8.78
N ALA A 122 12.34 -27.05 9.65
CA ALA A 122 10.90 -26.89 9.49
C ALA A 122 10.40 -25.48 9.84
N GLY A 123 11.30 -24.61 10.30
CA GLY A 123 10.98 -23.21 10.58
C GLY A 123 10.78 -22.88 12.07
N ALA A 124 11.15 -23.78 12.99
CA ALA A 124 11.24 -23.42 14.39
C ALA A 124 12.44 -22.47 14.62
N ASP A 125 12.27 -21.48 15.48
CA ASP A 125 13.32 -20.50 15.81
C ASP A 125 14.20 -20.98 16.96
N ASP A 126 13.63 -21.83 17.84
CA ASP A 126 14.33 -22.39 18.98
C ASP A 126 13.75 -23.75 19.39
N TYR A 127 14.46 -24.44 20.26
CA TYR A 127 13.98 -25.68 20.89
C TYR A 127 14.36 -25.74 22.35
N LEU A 128 13.61 -26.52 23.14
CA LEU A 128 13.84 -26.74 24.57
C LEU A 128 13.60 -28.22 24.89
N THR A 129 14.56 -28.84 25.54
CA THR A 129 14.51 -30.27 25.87
C THR A 129 13.75 -30.51 27.18
N LYS A 130 12.81 -31.43 27.17
CA LYS A 130 12.09 -31.89 28.38
C LYS A 130 12.94 -32.95 29.11
N PRO A 131 13.07 -32.92 30.50
CA PRO A 131 12.50 -31.90 31.37
C PRO A 131 13.32 -30.60 31.35
N PHE A 132 12.66 -29.46 31.44
CA PHE A 132 13.28 -28.12 31.45
C PHE A 132 12.99 -27.38 32.77
N HIS A 133 13.81 -26.43 33.10
CA HIS A 133 13.59 -25.49 34.19
C HIS A 133 12.77 -24.29 33.75
N ALA A 134 11.92 -23.75 34.65
CA ALA A 134 11.11 -22.58 34.38
C ALA A 134 11.93 -21.37 33.88
N ASP A 135 13.08 -21.13 34.50
CA ASP A 135 13.99 -20.03 34.13
C ASP A 135 14.56 -20.18 32.71
N GLU A 136 14.80 -21.43 32.26
CA GLU A 136 15.27 -21.68 30.90
C GLU A 136 14.15 -21.39 29.86
N LEU A 137 12.94 -21.82 30.13
CA LEU A 137 11.78 -21.52 29.30
C LEU A 137 11.54 -20.01 29.21
N LEU A 138 11.55 -19.31 30.35
CA LEU A 138 11.41 -17.86 30.42
C LEU A 138 12.48 -17.12 29.60
N ALA A 139 13.75 -17.54 29.74
CA ALA A 139 14.86 -16.95 29.01
C ALA A 139 14.64 -17.06 27.48
N ARG A 140 14.15 -18.21 26.99
CA ARG A 140 13.86 -18.41 25.54
C ARG A 140 12.68 -17.59 25.08
N ILE A 141 11.63 -17.48 25.90
CA ILE A 141 10.47 -16.63 25.58
C ILE A 141 10.90 -15.15 25.53
N GLU A 142 11.74 -14.70 26.43
CA GLU A 142 12.27 -13.32 26.40
C GLU A 142 13.16 -13.07 25.18
N VAL A 143 13.91 -14.06 24.71
CA VAL A 143 14.62 -13.99 23.43
C VAL A 143 13.60 -13.85 22.29
N GLY A 144 12.60 -14.72 22.23
CA GLY A 144 11.56 -14.69 21.21
C GLY A 144 10.80 -13.36 21.19
N LYS A 145 10.44 -12.83 22.37
CA LYS A 145 9.79 -11.52 22.49
C LYS A 145 10.63 -10.41 21.87
N ARG A 146 11.92 -10.35 22.18
CA ARG A 146 12.83 -9.35 21.57
C ARG A 146 12.91 -9.47 20.06
N PHE A 147 12.94 -10.69 19.50
CA PHE A 147 12.91 -10.90 18.06
C PHE A 147 11.63 -10.38 17.43
N VAL A 148 10.47 -10.68 18.02
CA VAL A 148 9.15 -10.21 17.54
C VAL A 148 9.06 -8.68 17.60
N GLU A 149 9.51 -8.05 18.69
CA GLU A 149 9.51 -6.60 18.86
C GLU A 149 10.42 -5.93 17.85
N LEU A 150 11.64 -6.44 17.64
CA LEU A 150 12.58 -5.93 16.64
C LEU A 150 12.01 -6.06 15.21
N HIS A 151 11.39 -7.18 14.89
CA HIS A 151 10.78 -7.40 13.59
C HIS A 151 9.64 -6.38 13.32
N ARG A 152 8.78 -6.16 14.31
CA ARG A 152 7.72 -5.13 14.25
C ARG A 152 8.29 -3.72 14.05
N GLU A 153 9.40 -3.40 14.72
CA GLU A 153 10.06 -2.10 14.55
C GLU A 153 10.61 -1.93 13.13
N ILE A 154 11.27 -2.96 12.58
CA ILE A 154 11.78 -2.96 11.20
C ILE A 154 10.63 -2.77 10.20
N GLU A 155 9.53 -3.51 10.36
CA GLU A 155 8.36 -3.37 9.49
C GLU A 155 7.72 -1.98 9.58
N ALA A 156 7.64 -1.40 10.79
CA ALA A 156 7.12 -0.05 10.97
C ALA A 156 8.01 1.00 10.29
N LYS A 157 9.35 0.87 10.42
CA LYS A 157 10.31 1.73 9.74
C LYS A 157 10.24 1.59 8.22
N ASN A 158 10.13 0.37 7.70
CA ASN A 158 9.99 0.13 6.27
C ASN A 158 8.71 0.76 5.72
N ARG A 159 7.58 0.62 6.42
CA ARG A 159 6.32 1.30 6.05
C ARG A 159 6.45 2.81 6.03
N LEU A 160 7.14 3.39 7.03
CA LEU A 160 7.39 4.83 7.06
C LEU A 160 8.27 5.29 5.89
N LEU A 161 9.34 4.55 5.59
CA LEU A 161 10.21 4.82 4.44
C LEU A 161 9.46 4.72 3.11
N GLU A 162 8.58 3.73 2.97
CA GLU A 162 7.70 3.61 1.81
C GLU A 162 6.75 4.81 1.68
N GLN A 163 6.16 5.27 2.79
CA GLN A 163 5.29 6.45 2.78
C GLN A 163 6.05 7.72 2.39
N LEU A 164 7.25 7.94 2.94
CA LEU A 164 8.12 9.05 2.56
C LEU A 164 8.55 8.98 1.09
N ALA A 165 8.74 7.77 0.56
CA ALA A 165 9.10 7.54 -0.85
C ALA A 165 7.91 7.67 -1.84
N LEU A 166 6.67 7.95 -1.37
CA LEU A 166 5.47 8.04 -2.22
C LEU A 166 5.02 9.48 -2.52
N THR A 167 5.76 10.48 -2.03
CA THR A 167 5.40 11.89 -2.18
C THR A 167 6.48 12.64 -2.97
N ASP A 168 6.11 13.58 -3.81
CA ASP A 168 7.01 14.53 -4.46
C ASP A 168 7.36 15.66 -3.47
N GLU A 169 8.64 15.87 -3.23
CA GLU A 169 9.13 16.81 -2.19
C GLU A 169 8.76 18.27 -2.47
N LEU A 170 8.67 18.66 -3.75
CA LEU A 170 8.37 20.04 -4.14
C LEU A 170 6.89 20.39 -4.04
N THR A 171 6.04 19.49 -4.56
CA THR A 171 4.60 19.75 -4.72
C THR A 171 3.76 19.13 -3.61
N LEU A 172 4.32 18.22 -2.83
CA LEU A 172 3.64 17.43 -1.80
C LEU A 172 2.44 16.62 -2.37
N LEU A 173 2.41 16.39 -3.66
CA LEU A 173 1.51 15.45 -4.30
C LEU A 173 2.09 14.03 -4.26
N PRO A 174 1.25 13.00 -4.43
CA PRO A 174 1.72 11.66 -4.78
C PRO A 174 2.74 11.71 -5.93
N ASN A 175 3.85 10.98 -5.80
CA ASN A 175 4.80 10.85 -6.87
C ASN A 175 4.37 9.76 -7.87
N ARG A 176 5.15 9.57 -8.94
CA ARG A 176 4.88 8.59 -10.00
C ARG A 176 4.53 7.21 -9.44
N ARG A 177 5.36 6.68 -8.54
CA ARG A 177 5.18 5.34 -7.96
C ARG A 177 3.87 5.21 -7.17
N ALA A 178 3.51 6.23 -6.41
CA ALA A 178 2.24 6.26 -5.67
C ALA A 178 1.03 6.24 -6.59
N VAL A 179 1.05 7.06 -7.64
CA VAL A 179 -0.06 7.13 -8.62
C VAL A 179 -0.20 5.81 -9.37
N GLU A 180 0.88 5.24 -9.90
CA GLU A 180 0.86 3.98 -10.65
C GLU A 180 0.34 2.82 -9.81
N HIS A 181 0.82 2.68 -8.57
CA HIS A 181 0.38 1.62 -7.66
C HIS A 181 -1.10 1.77 -7.27
N TRP A 182 -1.55 2.98 -6.96
CA TRP A 182 -2.95 3.24 -6.63
C TRP A 182 -3.85 3.01 -7.85
N ALA A 183 -3.46 3.54 -9.02
CA ALA A 183 -4.22 3.45 -10.27
C ALA A 183 -4.40 2.00 -10.72
N GLN A 184 -3.35 1.17 -10.66
CA GLN A 184 -3.44 -0.25 -11.02
C GLN A 184 -4.46 -1.00 -10.15
N ARG A 185 -4.51 -0.73 -8.84
CA ARG A 185 -5.51 -1.33 -7.94
C ARG A 185 -6.92 -0.91 -8.28
N GLN A 186 -7.13 0.39 -8.56
CA GLN A 186 -8.45 0.91 -8.93
C GLN A 186 -8.91 0.39 -10.31
N LEU A 187 -8.01 0.27 -11.26
CA LEU A 187 -8.29 -0.28 -12.59
C LEU A 187 -8.76 -1.74 -12.51
N ASN A 188 -8.11 -2.56 -11.68
CA ASN A 188 -8.56 -3.92 -11.41
C ASN A 188 -9.95 -3.96 -10.77
N GLY A 189 -10.28 -2.97 -9.94
CA GLY A 189 -11.63 -2.77 -9.38
C GLY A 189 -12.64 -2.37 -10.44
N ALA A 190 -12.30 -1.43 -11.33
CA ALA A 190 -13.15 -0.97 -12.41
C ALA A 190 -13.50 -2.11 -13.38
N ALA A 191 -12.54 -2.97 -13.70
CA ALA A 191 -12.77 -4.14 -14.55
C ALA A 191 -13.74 -5.16 -13.93
N ARG A 192 -13.73 -5.31 -12.60
CA ARG A 192 -14.62 -6.27 -11.88
C ARG A 192 -16.01 -5.70 -11.62
N HIS A 193 -16.10 -4.43 -11.26
CA HIS A 193 -17.33 -3.80 -10.76
C HIS A 193 -17.96 -2.80 -11.74
N ASP A 194 -17.39 -2.66 -12.95
CA ASP A 194 -17.92 -1.87 -14.05
C ASP A 194 -18.19 -0.40 -13.69
N PHE A 195 -17.22 0.25 -13.06
CA PHE A 195 -17.30 1.69 -12.82
C PHE A 195 -16.36 2.49 -13.76
N PRO A 196 -16.72 3.73 -14.13
CA PRO A 196 -15.89 4.58 -14.97
C PRO A 196 -14.52 4.84 -14.36
N PHE A 197 -13.47 4.71 -15.19
CA PHE A 197 -12.10 4.95 -14.83
C PHE A 197 -11.38 5.71 -15.95
N CYS A 198 -10.76 6.83 -15.61
CA CYS A 198 -10.09 7.71 -16.57
C CYS A 198 -8.68 8.06 -16.09
N VAL A 199 -7.74 8.07 -17.04
CA VAL A 199 -6.35 8.54 -16.84
C VAL A 199 -6.17 9.82 -17.63
N ILE A 200 -5.62 10.85 -17.00
CA ILE A 200 -5.37 12.16 -17.60
C ILE A 200 -3.89 12.50 -17.41
N ALA A 201 -3.14 12.51 -18.51
CA ALA A 201 -1.79 13.04 -18.54
C ALA A 201 -1.83 14.56 -18.73
N CYS A 202 -1.06 15.28 -17.93
CA CYS A 202 -1.00 16.74 -17.91
C CYS A 202 0.45 17.21 -18.05
N ASP A 203 0.68 18.31 -18.75
CA ASP A 203 2.00 18.90 -18.91
C ASP A 203 1.86 20.43 -19.02
N LEU A 204 2.78 21.13 -18.34
CA LEU A 204 2.80 22.58 -18.32
C LEU A 204 3.40 23.14 -19.61
N ASP A 205 2.62 23.95 -20.31
CA ASP A 205 3.02 24.50 -21.60
C ASP A 205 4.17 25.50 -21.43
N GLN A 206 5.25 25.28 -22.20
CA GLN A 206 6.44 26.17 -22.23
C GLN A 206 7.15 26.31 -20.87
N PHE A 207 7.06 25.32 -19.99
CA PHE A 207 7.65 25.36 -18.64
C PHE A 207 9.16 25.63 -18.68
N LYS A 208 9.87 25.02 -19.66
CA LYS A 208 11.29 25.28 -19.85
C LYS A 208 11.60 26.77 -20.10
N THR A 209 10.77 27.45 -20.89
CA THR A 209 10.93 28.89 -21.15
C THR A 209 10.79 29.73 -19.88
N ILE A 210 9.92 29.32 -18.95
CA ILE A 210 9.76 29.99 -17.65
C ILE A 210 11.05 29.85 -16.84
N ASN A 211 11.60 28.64 -16.75
CA ASN A 211 12.87 28.40 -16.06
C ASN A 211 14.02 29.18 -16.68
N ASP A 212 14.11 29.16 -18.00
CA ASP A 212 15.20 29.82 -18.72
C ASP A 212 15.12 31.37 -18.61
N THR A 213 13.90 31.93 -18.48
CA THR A 213 13.68 33.39 -18.42
C THR A 213 13.66 33.94 -17.02
N HIS A 214 13.04 33.23 -16.06
CA HIS A 214 12.75 33.71 -14.71
C HIS A 214 13.44 32.91 -13.60
N GLY A 215 14.21 31.88 -13.96
CA GLY A 215 14.95 31.03 -13.03
C GLY A 215 14.10 29.86 -12.48
N HIS A 216 14.80 28.89 -11.87
CA HIS A 216 14.17 27.68 -11.34
C HIS A 216 13.19 27.95 -10.19
N GLU A 217 13.44 28.98 -9.38
CA GLU A 217 12.51 29.35 -8.30
C GLU A 217 11.13 29.76 -8.83
N ALA A 218 11.10 30.46 -9.98
CA ALA A 218 9.85 30.81 -10.65
C ALA A 218 9.12 29.54 -11.16
N GLY A 219 9.87 28.59 -11.74
CA GLY A 219 9.31 27.28 -12.12
C GLY A 219 8.75 26.51 -10.95
N ASP A 220 9.43 26.50 -9.81
CA ASP A 220 8.97 25.85 -8.59
C ASP A 220 7.65 26.44 -8.08
N LEU A 221 7.47 27.76 -8.14
CA LEU A 221 6.21 28.43 -7.80
C LEU A 221 5.07 28.00 -8.73
N VAL A 222 5.36 27.89 -10.03
CA VAL A 222 4.39 27.43 -11.04
C VAL A 222 3.96 25.97 -10.77
N LEU A 223 4.91 25.09 -10.48
CA LEU A 223 4.65 23.69 -10.15
C LEU A 223 3.81 23.55 -8.88
N LYS A 224 4.15 24.28 -7.82
CA LYS A 224 3.39 24.30 -6.56
C LYS A 224 1.96 24.79 -6.77
N LYS A 225 1.79 25.85 -7.57
CA LYS A 225 0.45 26.38 -7.86
C LYS A 225 -0.41 25.43 -8.66
N PHE A 226 0.18 24.78 -9.67
CA PHE A 226 -0.54 23.76 -10.43
C PHE A 226 -0.96 22.57 -9.55
N ALA A 227 -0.06 22.11 -8.70
CA ALA A 227 -0.35 21.06 -7.71
C ALA A 227 -1.49 21.42 -6.76
N GLU A 228 -1.54 22.67 -6.25
CA GLU A 228 -2.64 23.18 -5.43
C GLU A 228 -3.98 23.12 -6.18
N ILE A 229 -3.99 23.57 -7.44
CA ILE A 229 -5.19 23.52 -8.29
C ILE A 229 -5.64 22.07 -8.54
N LEU A 230 -4.71 21.15 -8.81
CA LEU A 230 -5.04 19.73 -8.95
C LEU A 230 -5.69 19.20 -7.68
N LYS A 231 -5.07 19.41 -6.53
CA LYS A 231 -5.53 18.93 -5.22
C LYS A 231 -6.92 19.44 -4.85
N THR A 232 -7.23 20.71 -5.17
CA THR A 232 -8.54 21.31 -4.86
C THR A 232 -9.66 20.86 -5.82
N ASN A 233 -9.30 20.33 -6.99
CA ASN A 233 -10.26 19.90 -8.02
C ASN A 233 -10.44 18.38 -8.10
N THR A 234 -9.65 17.58 -7.36
CA THR A 234 -9.78 16.12 -7.26
C THR A 234 -10.44 15.73 -5.94
N ARG A 235 -11.25 14.67 -5.96
CA ARG A 235 -11.95 14.15 -4.79
C ARG A 235 -11.07 13.16 -4.05
N GLN A 236 -11.47 12.77 -2.85
CA GLN A 236 -10.78 11.72 -2.08
C GLN A 236 -10.78 10.34 -2.79
N SER A 237 -11.77 10.09 -3.66
CA SER A 237 -11.86 8.89 -4.50
C SER A 237 -10.96 8.92 -5.74
N ASP A 238 -10.30 10.03 -6.00
CA ASP A 238 -9.43 10.25 -7.14
C ASP A 238 -7.98 10.40 -6.65
N ILE A 239 -7.03 10.32 -7.59
CA ILE A 239 -5.64 10.63 -7.27
C ILE A 239 -5.08 11.61 -8.29
N CYS A 240 -4.25 12.54 -7.84
CA CYS A 240 -3.39 13.33 -8.71
C CYS A 240 -1.95 13.29 -8.17
N GLY A 241 -0.97 13.33 -9.06
CA GLY A 241 0.44 13.29 -8.69
C GLY A 241 1.35 13.92 -9.72
N ARG A 242 2.59 14.21 -9.30
CA ARG A 242 3.66 14.65 -10.18
C ARG A 242 4.51 13.47 -10.61
N ILE A 243 4.70 13.32 -11.92
CA ILE A 243 5.39 12.17 -12.49
C ILE A 243 6.88 12.46 -12.70
N GLY A 244 7.22 13.73 -12.95
CA GLY A 244 8.57 14.23 -13.12
C GLY A 244 8.58 15.55 -13.88
N GLY A 245 9.57 16.40 -13.65
CA GLY A 245 9.67 17.68 -14.36
C GLY A 245 8.40 18.53 -14.26
N ASP A 246 7.78 18.80 -15.40
CA ASP A 246 6.52 19.52 -15.61
C ASP A 246 5.30 18.61 -15.88
N GLU A 247 5.47 17.30 -15.72
CA GLU A 247 4.45 16.29 -16.00
C GLU A 247 3.67 15.90 -14.75
N PHE A 248 2.34 15.88 -14.88
CA PHE A 248 1.41 15.46 -13.83
C PHE A 248 0.43 14.41 -14.37
N LEU A 249 -0.11 13.63 -13.45
CA LEU A 249 -1.11 12.62 -13.76
C LEU A 249 -2.32 12.78 -12.84
N ILE A 250 -3.52 12.65 -13.41
CA ILE A 250 -4.77 12.61 -12.66
C ILE A 250 -5.48 11.30 -13.01
N VAL A 251 -6.01 10.62 -12.04
CA VAL A 251 -6.86 9.44 -12.25
C VAL A 251 -8.18 9.67 -11.55
N LEU A 252 -9.25 9.67 -12.35
CA LEU A 252 -10.63 9.84 -11.87
C LEU A 252 -11.35 8.50 -11.88
N THR A 253 -12.02 8.22 -10.77
CA THR A 253 -12.89 7.04 -10.61
C THR A 253 -14.35 7.46 -10.50
N TYR A 254 -15.27 6.56 -10.88
CA TYR A 254 -16.72 6.81 -10.82
C TYR A 254 -17.18 8.08 -11.54
N THR A 255 -16.37 8.60 -12.49
CA THR A 255 -16.65 9.86 -13.18
C THR A 255 -16.86 9.57 -14.67
N LYS A 256 -18.07 9.86 -15.17
CA LYS A 256 -18.44 9.72 -16.58
C LYS A 256 -17.74 10.79 -17.45
N GLU A 257 -17.84 10.65 -18.76
CA GLU A 257 -17.18 11.51 -19.76
C GLU A 257 -17.39 13.01 -19.53
N ASP A 258 -18.65 13.43 -19.40
CA ASP A 258 -18.98 14.85 -19.19
C ASP A 258 -18.39 15.39 -17.88
N GLY A 259 -18.41 14.57 -16.81
CA GLY A 259 -17.80 14.91 -15.54
C GLY A 259 -16.27 15.02 -15.63
N THR A 260 -15.63 14.09 -16.35
CA THR A 260 -14.17 14.13 -16.61
C THR A 260 -13.80 15.40 -17.34
N ARG A 261 -14.53 15.72 -18.41
CA ARG A 261 -14.32 16.95 -19.20
C ARG A 261 -14.50 18.21 -18.37
N ALA A 262 -15.53 18.25 -17.53
CA ALA A 262 -15.81 19.39 -16.65
C ALA A 262 -14.71 19.62 -15.62
N VAL A 263 -14.18 18.55 -15.00
CA VAL A 263 -13.07 18.64 -14.04
C VAL A 263 -11.81 19.18 -14.72
N ILE A 264 -11.43 18.63 -15.87
CA ILE A 264 -10.21 19.03 -16.58
C ILE A 264 -10.33 20.49 -17.08
N GLU A 265 -11.48 20.85 -17.64
CA GLU A 265 -11.68 22.21 -18.14
C GLU A 265 -11.65 23.26 -17.00
N ARG A 266 -12.20 22.93 -15.84
CA ARG A 266 -12.10 23.76 -14.64
C ARG A 266 -10.65 23.93 -14.17
N ILE A 267 -9.85 22.85 -14.14
CA ILE A 267 -8.42 22.92 -13.82
C ILE A 267 -7.69 23.82 -14.83
N ARG A 268 -7.89 23.58 -16.11
CA ARG A 268 -7.27 24.34 -17.20
C ARG A 268 -7.57 25.83 -17.09
N GLN A 269 -8.85 26.19 -16.89
CA GLN A 269 -9.29 27.59 -16.77
C GLN A 269 -8.74 28.27 -15.51
N GLN A 270 -8.77 27.58 -14.35
CA GLN A 270 -8.22 28.12 -13.12
C GLN A 270 -6.71 28.37 -13.24
N PHE A 271 -5.98 27.47 -13.88
CA PHE A 271 -4.54 27.62 -14.05
C PHE A 271 -4.23 28.75 -15.04
N GLN A 272 -4.91 28.83 -16.17
CA GLN A 272 -4.77 29.90 -17.15
C GLN A 272 -5.12 31.28 -16.58
N ALA A 273 -6.10 31.35 -15.71
CA ALA A 273 -6.53 32.61 -15.08
C ALA A 273 -5.56 33.10 -14.00
N HIS A 274 -4.72 32.20 -13.46
CA HIS A 274 -3.76 32.59 -12.44
C HIS A 274 -2.63 33.44 -13.06
N ARG A 275 -2.27 34.54 -12.40
CA ARG A 275 -1.17 35.43 -12.79
C ARG A 275 -0.02 35.22 -11.83
N PHE A 276 1.15 34.93 -12.40
CA PHE A 276 2.40 34.85 -11.66
C PHE A 276 3.13 36.19 -11.83
N GLU A 277 3.60 36.76 -10.75
CA GLU A 277 4.41 37.97 -10.80
C GLU A 277 5.89 37.61 -10.71
N PHE A 278 6.63 37.82 -11.81
CA PHE A 278 8.06 37.58 -11.87
C PHE A 278 8.77 38.86 -12.33
N GLY A 279 9.62 39.42 -11.45
CA GLY A 279 10.36 40.65 -11.75
C GLY A 279 9.48 41.86 -12.11
N GLY A 280 8.30 41.96 -11.52
CA GLY A 280 7.33 43.04 -11.79
C GLY A 280 6.51 42.84 -13.08
N GLN A 281 6.56 41.67 -13.69
CA GLN A 281 5.77 41.31 -14.87
C GLN A 281 4.77 40.20 -14.55
N ASP A 282 3.54 40.37 -15.04
CA ASP A 282 2.49 39.35 -14.95
C ASP A 282 2.67 38.30 -16.04
N VAL A 283 2.90 37.06 -15.64
CA VAL A 283 3.07 35.91 -16.53
C VAL A 283 1.89 34.95 -16.37
N SER A 284 1.28 34.55 -17.48
CA SER A 284 0.28 33.49 -17.50
C SER A 284 0.87 32.18 -18.02
N VAL A 285 0.61 31.09 -17.33
CA VAL A 285 1.06 29.76 -17.72
C VAL A 285 -0.16 28.91 -18.04
N THR A 286 -0.05 28.06 -19.06
CA THR A 286 -1.10 27.14 -19.45
C THR A 286 -0.67 25.68 -19.31
N ALA A 287 -1.62 24.77 -19.38
CA ALA A 287 -1.36 23.33 -19.37
C ALA A 287 -2.15 22.62 -20.45
N SER A 288 -1.59 21.57 -21.01
CA SER A 288 -2.20 20.68 -21.97
C SER A 288 -2.57 19.35 -21.32
N PHE A 289 -3.65 18.71 -21.81
CA PHE A 289 -4.22 17.51 -21.19
C PHE A 289 -4.53 16.44 -22.24
N GLY A 290 -4.13 15.20 -21.95
CA GLY A 290 -4.50 14.02 -22.73
C GLY A 290 -5.29 13.05 -21.85
N VAL A 291 -6.43 12.57 -22.35
CA VAL A 291 -7.38 11.72 -21.62
C VAL A 291 -7.46 10.35 -22.25
N ALA A 292 -7.30 9.31 -21.47
CA ALA A 292 -7.63 7.94 -21.82
C ALA A 292 -8.69 7.38 -20.87
N ARG A 293 -9.60 6.57 -21.39
CA ARG A 293 -10.68 5.95 -20.62
C ARG A 293 -10.60 4.44 -20.71
N PHE A 294 -10.75 3.80 -19.57
CA PHE A 294 -10.90 2.37 -19.52
C PHE A 294 -12.27 1.96 -20.08
N GLN A 295 -12.26 0.96 -20.93
CA GLN A 295 -13.48 0.33 -21.45
C GLN A 295 -13.46 -1.15 -21.06
N ARG A 296 -14.63 -1.65 -20.69
CA ARG A 296 -14.79 -3.06 -20.35
C ARG A 296 -14.35 -3.95 -21.51
N GLY A 297 -13.56 -4.99 -21.18
CA GLY A 297 -12.98 -5.90 -22.19
C GLY A 297 -11.60 -5.49 -22.70
N GLN A 298 -11.11 -4.31 -22.33
CA GLN A 298 -9.72 -3.92 -22.58
C GLN A 298 -8.74 -4.53 -21.56
N SER A 299 -7.46 -4.44 -21.87
CA SER A 299 -6.39 -4.80 -20.93
C SER A 299 -6.50 -4.00 -19.64
N THR A 300 -6.32 -4.66 -18.52
CA THR A 300 -6.27 -4.05 -17.17
C THR A 300 -4.87 -3.59 -16.78
N GLU A 301 -3.96 -3.42 -17.73
CA GLU A 301 -2.63 -2.87 -17.51
C GLU A 301 -2.69 -1.33 -17.54
N PHE A 302 -2.36 -0.70 -16.43
CA PHE A 302 -2.39 0.75 -16.30
C PHE A 302 -1.48 1.45 -17.31
N GLU A 303 -0.32 0.88 -17.61
CA GLU A 303 0.64 1.42 -18.57
C GLU A 303 0.04 1.64 -19.97
N ARG A 304 -0.86 0.76 -20.41
CA ARG A 304 -1.54 0.95 -21.71
C ARG A 304 -2.43 2.18 -21.73
N LEU A 305 -3.18 2.40 -20.65
CA LEU A 305 -3.99 3.62 -20.53
C LEU A 305 -3.13 4.87 -20.43
N LEU A 306 -2.00 4.79 -19.75
CA LEU A 306 -1.03 5.88 -19.65
C LEU A 306 -0.49 6.24 -21.04
N VAL A 307 -0.04 5.26 -21.82
CA VAL A 307 0.42 5.49 -23.22
C VAL A 307 -0.66 6.13 -24.07
N GLN A 308 -1.92 5.71 -23.96
CA GLN A 308 -3.02 6.34 -24.70
C GLN A 308 -3.24 7.80 -24.26
N ALA A 309 -3.15 8.09 -22.97
CA ALA A 309 -3.25 9.45 -22.45
C ALA A 309 -2.10 10.33 -22.96
N ASP A 310 -0.87 9.81 -22.99
CA ASP A 310 0.31 10.52 -23.50
C ASP A 310 0.19 10.83 -25.01
N VAL A 311 -0.31 9.91 -25.81
CA VAL A 311 -0.57 10.15 -27.24
C VAL A 311 -1.59 11.28 -27.42
N ALA A 312 -2.65 11.29 -26.62
CA ALA A 312 -3.65 12.36 -26.65
C ALA A 312 -3.06 13.70 -26.17
N LEU A 313 -2.21 13.71 -25.15
CA LEU A 313 -1.47 14.88 -24.65
C LEU A 313 -0.55 15.45 -25.75
N TYR A 314 0.19 14.59 -26.43
CA TYR A 314 1.03 15.01 -27.55
C TYR A 314 0.20 15.69 -28.68
N GLN A 315 -0.99 15.15 -28.99
CA GLN A 315 -1.91 15.79 -29.94
C GLN A 315 -2.39 17.16 -29.44
N ALA A 316 -2.70 17.30 -28.15
CA ALA A 316 -3.08 18.58 -27.54
C ALA A 316 -1.98 19.63 -27.70
N LYS A 317 -0.73 19.26 -27.43
CA LYS A 317 0.45 20.13 -27.59
C LYS A 317 0.65 20.55 -29.06
N ARG A 318 0.58 19.62 -30.02
CA ARG A 318 0.73 19.89 -31.46
C ARG A 318 -0.36 20.79 -32.05
N GLN A 319 -1.56 20.73 -31.51
CA GLN A 319 -2.69 21.49 -32.01
C GLN A 319 -2.83 22.91 -31.43
N GLY A 320 -1.80 23.38 -30.70
CA GLY A 320 -1.75 24.75 -30.19
C GLY A 320 -1.83 24.86 -28.68
N LYS A 321 -1.56 23.77 -27.94
CA LYS A 321 -1.45 23.76 -26.47
C LYS A 321 -2.73 24.23 -25.75
N ASN A 322 -2.69 24.40 -24.43
CA ASN A 322 -3.81 24.90 -23.60
C ASN A 322 -5.16 24.27 -23.92
N ARG A 323 -5.20 22.95 -24.04
CA ARG A 323 -6.41 22.20 -24.42
C ARG A 323 -6.44 20.78 -23.93
N VAL A 324 -7.60 20.17 -24.07
CA VAL A 324 -7.85 18.77 -23.78
C VAL A 324 -7.99 17.97 -25.07
N ARG A 325 -7.38 16.78 -25.12
CA ARG A 325 -7.62 15.77 -26.16
C ARG A 325 -7.92 14.43 -25.50
N THR A 326 -8.85 13.68 -26.11
CA THR A 326 -9.18 12.33 -25.66
C THR A 326 -8.63 11.34 -26.69
N ALA A 327 -8.01 10.28 -26.21
CA ALA A 327 -7.57 9.18 -27.04
C ALA A 327 -8.77 8.59 -27.80
N GLY A 328 -8.59 8.32 -29.09
CA GLY A 328 -9.58 7.60 -29.88
C GLY A 328 -9.81 6.20 -29.30
N VAL A 329 -11.03 5.71 -29.38
CA VAL A 329 -11.34 4.32 -29.00
C VAL A 329 -10.64 3.40 -29.99
N GLU A 330 -9.63 2.63 -29.57
CA GLU A 330 -9.18 1.47 -30.33
C GLU A 330 -10.33 0.46 -30.32
N VAL A 331 -11.03 0.36 -31.44
CA VAL A 331 -11.92 -0.78 -31.68
C VAL A 331 -11.02 -2.01 -31.77
N PRO A 332 -11.18 -3.03 -30.90
CA PRO A 332 -10.41 -4.26 -31.03
C PRO A 332 -10.62 -4.78 -32.45
N ALA A 333 -9.53 -5.07 -33.16
CA ALA A 333 -9.59 -5.68 -34.47
C ALA A 333 -10.39 -6.99 -34.35
N GLN A 334 -11.65 -6.96 -34.78
CA GLN A 334 -12.41 -8.19 -34.97
C GLN A 334 -11.65 -9.02 -36.00
N GLU A 335 -11.36 -10.25 -35.59
CA GLU A 335 -10.86 -11.31 -36.43
C GLU A 335 -11.61 -11.35 -37.78
N THR A 336 -10.96 -10.86 -38.81
CA THR A 336 -11.37 -11.11 -40.21
C THR A 336 -10.87 -12.50 -40.61
N GLU A 337 -11.41 -13.54 -39.97
CA GLU A 337 -11.40 -14.92 -40.45
C GLU A 337 -12.84 -15.26 -40.85
N ASN A 338 -13.20 -14.89 -42.07
CA ASN A 338 -14.21 -15.64 -42.87
C ASN A 338 -14.39 -14.98 -44.23
N SER A 339 -13.46 -15.22 -45.15
CA SER A 339 -13.76 -15.05 -46.58
C SER A 339 -12.69 -15.74 -47.43
N ARG A 340 -12.49 -17.04 -47.25
CA ARG A 340 -11.84 -17.88 -48.26
C ARG A 340 -12.34 -19.31 -48.15
N GLN A 341 -13.57 -19.53 -48.48
CA GLN A 341 -14.07 -20.86 -48.93
C GLN A 341 -15.43 -20.62 -49.57
N VAL A 342 -15.44 -20.25 -50.87
CA VAL A 342 -16.39 -20.67 -51.90
C VAL A 342 -15.84 -20.15 -53.22
N SER A 343 -15.17 -20.99 -53.94
CA SER A 343 -15.14 -21.02 -55.42
C SER A 343 -13.94 -21.93 -55.85
N GLY A 344 -14.26 -23.10 -56.24
CA GLY A 344 -13.34 -24.01 -56.89
C GLY A 344 -13.80 -25.44 -56.76
#